data_0b47b7eb36daa45dbcfc87bb0db17766
#
_entry.id   0b47b7eb36daa45dbcfc87bb0db17766
#
_cell.length_a   1.000
_cell.length_b   1.000
_cell.length_c   1.000
_cell.angle_alpha   90.00
_cell.angle_beta   90.00
_cell.angle_gamma   90.00
#
_symmetry.space_group_name_H-M   'P 1'
#
loop_
_entity.id
_entity.type
_entity.pdbx_description
1 polymer ?
#
loop_
_entity_poly.entity_id
_entity_poly.type
_entity_poly.pdbx_seq_one_letter_code
_entity_poly.pdbx_strand_id
1 'polypeptide(L)'
;MFAKVAKVKGRQSKDVWLALALLSAVACQRPPEKPREPQVVWHRVGTWSGVGSLQTESFESGSGSLRVQWKTVNEVAPGTGTFRLAFHSSISGRELQVAVDRKGTGADTAYVQQDPHVFFAKVESANLEWSFTVDEAVTTR
;
A
#
# COMPACT_ATOMS: atom_id res chain seq x y z
N MET A 1 -3.91 58.94 -58.65
CA MET A 1 -4.74 58.27 -57.63
C MET A 1 -4.51 56.78 -57.55
N PHE A 2 -4.19 56.10 -58.63
CA PHE A 2 -4.02 54.63 -58.59
C PHE A 2 -2.67 54.14 -58.05
N ALA A 3 -1.62 54.93 -57.91
CA ALA A 3 -0.33 54.57 -57.36
C ALA A 3 -0.29 54.40 -55.82
N LYS A 4 -1.28 54.92 -55.12
CA LYS A 4 -1.36 54.76 -53.67
C LYS A 4 -1.89 53.42 -53.22
N VAL A 5 -2.67 52.70 -54.00
CA VAL A 5 -3.26 51.40 -53.68
C VAL A 5 -2.23 50.27 -53.78
N ALA A 6 -1.30 50.37 -54.72
CA ALA A 6 -0.25 49.35 -54.87
C ALA A 6 0.79 49.34 -53.73
N LYS A 7 0.98 50.45 -53.01
CA LYS A 7 1.92 50.54 -51.89
C LYS A 7 1.36 49.91 -50.57
N VAL A 8 0.07 49.77 -50.45
CA VAL A 8 -0.56 49.20 -49.25
C VAL A 8 -0.53 47.66 -49.31
N LYS A 9 -0.57 47.06 -50.49
CA LYS A 9 -0.47 45.60 -50.66
C LYS A 9 0.90 45.02 -50.31
N GLY A 10 1.97 45.79 -50.42
CA GLY A 10 3.31 45.32 -50.09
C GLY A 10 3.65 45.30 -48.57
N ARG A 11 2.88 46.00 -47.78
CA ARG A 11 3.11 46.03 -46.32
C ARG A 11 2.43 44.90 -45.57
N GLN A 12 1.35 44.35 -46.09
CA GLN A 12 0.62 43.26 -45.41
C GLN A 12 1.34 41.90 -45.45
N SER A 13 2.17 41.68 -46.45
CA SER A 13 2.89 40.41 -46.55
C SER A 13 4.07 40.24 -45.59
N LYS A 14 4.61 41.35 -45.08
CA LYS A 14 5.75 41.28 -44.12
C LYS A 14 5.27 41.05 -42.69
N ASP A 15 4.09 41.55 -42.35
CA ASP A 15 3.57 41.35 -40.98
C ASP A 15 2.99 39.96 -40.75
N VAL A 16 2.50 39.30 -41.82
CA VAL A 16 2.01 37.92 -41.77
C VAL A 16 3.14 36.91 -41.56
N TRP A 17 4.34 37.16 -42.08
CA TRP A 17 5.51 36.29 -41.89
C TRP A 17 6.10 36.40 -40.48
N LEU A 18 6.07 37.59 -39.89
CA LEU A 18 6.51 37.78 -38.50
C LEU A 18 5.54 37.19 -37.48
N ALA A 19 4.25 37.11 -37.79
CA ALA A 19 3.27 36.44 -36.91
C ALA A 19 3.40 34.90 -36.92
N LEU A 20 3.77 34.31 -38.07
CA LEU A 20 3.99 32.85 -38.16
C LEU A 20 5.27 32.38 -37.46
N ALA A 21 6.29 33.22 -37.36
CA ALA A 21 7.56 32.86 -36.69
C ALA A 21 7.47 32.85 -35.16
N LEU A 22 6.50 33.56 -34.59
CA LEU A 22 6.26 33.63 -33.16
C LEU A 22 5.42 32.44 -32.62
N LEU A 23 4.65 31.76 -33.48
CA LEU A 23 3.84 30.60 -33.07
C LEU A 23 4.64 29.30 -32.93
N SER A 24 5.85 29.21 -33.46
CA SER A 24 6.65 27.98 -33.41
C SER A 24 7.48 27.82 -32.15
N ALA A 25 7.59 28.82 -31.29
CA ALA A 25 8.39 28.79 -30.08
C ALA A 25 7.62 28.28 -28.83
N VAL A 26 6.29 28.09 -28.92
CA VAL A 26 5.46 27.68 -27.77
C VAL A 26 5.27 26.16 -27.67
N ALA A 27 5.72 25.38 -28.63
CA ALA A 27 5.44 23.95 -28.72
C ALA A 27 6.38 23.04 -27.89
N CYS A 28 7.33 23.57 -27.12
CA CYS A 28 8.33 22.77 -26.40
C CYS A 28 8.28 22.88 -24.86
N GLN A 29 7.20 23.39 -24.29
CA GLN A 29 7.03 23.34 -22.84
C GLN A 29 6.33 22.04 -22.47
N ARG A 30 7.10 21.02 -22.04
CA ARG A 30 6.54 19.87 -21.34
C ARG A 30 5.86 20.38 -20.08
N PRO A 31 4.59 19.98 -19.83
CA PRO A 31 3.97 20.29 -18.54
C PRO A 31 4.85 19.73 -17.42
N PRO A 32 5.03 20.47 -16.31
CA PRO A 32 5.81 19.96 -15.19
C PRO A 32 5.19 18.64 -14.71
N GLU A 33 5.99 17.59 -14.65
CA GLU A 33 5.57 16.32 -14.05
C GLU A 33 5.20 16.60 -12.59
N LYS A 34 3.95 16.36 -12.23
CA LYS A 34 3.53 16.39 -10.83
C LYS A 34 4.37 15.38 -10.06
N PRO A 35 4.94 15.75 -8.90
CA PRO A 35 5.60 14.78 -8.04
C PRO A 35 4.65 13.60 -7.80
N ARG A 36 5.13 12.38 -8.02
CA ARG A 36 4.35 11.19 -7.72
C ARG A 36 4.11 11.15 -6.21
N GLU A 37 2.86 11.10 -5.81
CA GLU A 37 2.51 10.89 -4.41
C GLU A 37 3.04 9.53 -3.96
N PRO A 38 3.61 9.42 -2.75
CA PRO A 38 4.05 8.15 -2.20
C PRO A 38 2.88 7.16 -2.17
N GLN A 39 3.06 5.99 -2.75
CA GLN A 39 2.06 4.92 -2.73
C GLN A 39 2.45 3.86 -1.72
N VAL A 40 1.48 3.39 -0.97
CA VAL A 40 1.64 2.24 -0.06
C VAL A 40 1.35 0.97 -0.85
N VAL A 41 2.33 0.06 -0.84
CA VAL A 41 2.22 -1.28 -1.42
C VAL A 41 2.35 -2.31 -0.31
N TRP A 42 1.56 -3.37 -0.37
CA TRP A 42 1.59 -4.46 0.59
C TRP A 42 2.46 -5.60 0.07
N HIS A 43 3.51 -5.91 0.83
CA HIS A 43 4.41 -7.03 0.54
C HIS A 43 4.14 -8.19 1.49
N ARG A 44 4.01 -9.39 0.95
CA ARG A 44 3.81 -10.61 1.73
C ARG A 44 5.02 -10.93 2.58
N VAL A 45 4.80 -11.02 3.90
CA VAL A 45 5.80 -11.48 4.86
C VAL A 45 5.72 -13.01 5.03
N GLY A 46 4.52 -13.53 5.20
CA GLY A 46 4.33 -14.98 5.34
C GLY A 46 2.87 -15.37 5.46
N THR A 47 2.66 -16.68 5.40
CA THR A 47 1.36 -17.33 5.60
C THR A 47 1.54 -18.52 6.53
N TRP A 48 0.65 -18.65 7.51
CA TRP A 48 0.67 -19.73 8.50
C TRP A 48 -0.72 -20.34 8.63
N SER A 49 -0.76 -21.62 8.94
CA SER A 49 -2.00 -22.35 9.21
C SER A 49 -1.75 -23.47 10.19
N GLY A 50 -2.77 -23.86 10.91
CA GLY A 50 -2.65 -24.95 11.87
C GLY A 50 -3.89 -25.20 12.68
N VAL A 51 -3.73 -26.08 13.64
CA VAL A 51 -4.69 -26.45 14.66
C VAL A 51 -4.00 -26.32 16.02
N GLY A 52 -4.65 -25.66 16.97
CA GLY A 52 -4.05 -25.43 18.29
C GLY A 52 -3.08 -24.25 18.31
N SER A 53 -2.26 -24.20 19.36
CA SER A 53 -1.34 -23.08 19.57
C SER A 53 -0.06 -23.25 18.77
N LEU A 54 0.48 -22.12 18.28
CA LEU A 54 1.72 -22.08 17.50
C LEU A 54 2.44 -20.76 17.76
N GLN A 55 3.75 -20.81 17.77
CA GLN A 55 4.63 -19.66 17.68
C GLN A 55 5.37 -19.72 16.35
N THR A 56 5.33 -18.63 15.58
CA THR A 56 6.04 -18.54 14.30
C THR A 56 7.54 -18.34 14.50
N GLU A 57 8.29 -18.54 13.44
CA GLU A 57 9.64 -18.01 13.34
C GLU A 57 9.63 -16.48 13.39
N SER A 58 10.78 -15.89 13.68
CA SER A 58 10.96 -14.45 13.68
C SER A 58 10.99 -13.90 12.24
N PHE A 59 10.39 -12.74 12.05
CA PHE A 59 10.43 -11.98 10.80
C PHE A 59 10.67 -10.50 11.08
N GLU A 60 11.34 -9.84 10.16
CA GLU A 60 11.63 -8.41 10.26
C GLU A 60 10.58 -7.60 9.50
N SER A 61 10.19 -6.46 10.06
CA SER A 61 9.40 -5.46 9.37
C SER A 61 10.11 -4.10 9.43
N GLY A 62 10.42 -3.57 8.26
CA GLY A 62 11.06 -2.27 8.12
C GLY A 62 10.12 -1.09 8.31
N SER A 63 8.80 -1.31 8.26
CA SER A 63 7.80 -0.28 8.51
C SER A 63 7.08 -0.42 9.85
N GLY A 64 6.97 -1.63 10.39
CA GLY A 64 6.16 -1.94 11.56
C GLY A 64 4.65 -1.90 11.32
N SER A 65 4.23 -1.56 10.12
CA SER A 65 2.82 -1.53 9.70
C SER A 65 2.47 -2.83 9.00
N LEU A 66 1.65 -3.65 9.64
CA LEU A 66 1.29 -4.97 9.14
C LEU A 66 -0.21 -5.07 8.91
N ARG A 67 -0.58 -5.79 7.86
CA ARG A 67 -1.94 -6.21 7.58
C ARG A 67 -2.04 -7.71 7.78
N VAL A 68 -2.99 -8.13 8.59
CA VAL A 68 -3.23 -9.54 8.94
C VAL A 68 -4.58 -9.96 8.42
N GLN A 69 -4.59 -10.84 7.44
CA GLN A 69 -5.82 -11.47 6.94
C GLN A 69 -5.92 -12.85 7.58
N TRP A 70 -6.97 -13.08 8.34
CA TRP A 70 -7.14 -14.31 9.09
C TRP A 70 -8.47 -14.99 8.81
N LYS A 71 -8.50 -16.29 9.04
CA LYS A 71 -9.68 -17.13 8.89
C LYS A 71 -9.65 -18.27 9.91
N THR A 72 -10.80 -18.56 10.50
CA THR A 72 -11.02 -19.72 11.35
C THR A 72 -12.17 -20.56 10.81
N VAL A 73 -11.98 -21.87 10.78
CA VAL A 73 -12.92 -22.84 10.22
C VAL A 73 -12.96 -24.11 11.06
N ASN A 74 -13.90 -24.99 10.77
CA ASN A 74 -14.00 -26.33 11.33
C ASN A 74 -13.98 -26.35 12.88
N GLU A 75 -14.82 -25.53 13.48
CA GLU A 75 -15.04 -25.54 14.92
C GLU A 75 -15.59 -26.89 15.38
N VAL A 76 -14.99 -27.46 16.43
CA VAL A 76 -15.35 -28.79 16.93
C VAL A 76 -16.81 -28.85 17.44
N ALA A 77 -17.23 -27.81 18.14
CA ALA A 77 -18.60 -27.62 18.58
C ALA A 77 -18.91 -26.11 18.65
N PRO A 78 -20.13 -25.67 18.34
CA PRO A 78 -20.49 -24.26 18.32
C PRO A 78 -20.14 -23.53 19.63
N GLY A 79 -19.39 -22.43 19.51
CA GLY A 79 -18.98 -21.56 20.63
C GLY A 79 -17.79 -22.09 21.45
N THR A 80 -17.19 -23.22 21.10
CA THR A 80 -16.03 -23.78 21.81
C THR A 80 -14.69 -23.40 21.21
N GLY A 81 -14.67 -22.95 19.95
CA GLY A 81 -13.46 -22.53 19.26
C GLY A 81 -12.95 -21.20 19.75
N THR A 82 -11.64 -21.09 19.95
CA THR A 82 -10.97 -19.84 20.33
C THR A 82 -9.79 -19.59 19.42
N PHE A 83 -9.56 -18.33 19.09
CA PHE A 83 -8.41 -17.90 18.28
C PHE A 83 -7.90 -16.56 18.77
N ARG A 84 -6.68 -16.56 19.28
CA ARG A 84 -5.97 -15.35 19.69
C ARG A 84 -4.63 -15.28 18.98
N LEU A 85 -4.39 -14.18 18.27
CA LEU A 85 -3.16 -13.92 17.53
C LEU A 85 -2.54 -12.63 18.06
N ALA A 86 -1.33 -12.73 18.60
CA ALA A 86 -0.58 -11.60 19.11
C ALA A 86 0.80 -11.53 18.49
N PHE A 87 1.28 -10.31 18.29
CA PHE A 87 2.63 -10.02 17.81
C PHE A 87 3.53 -9.65 18.98
N HIS A 88 4.69 -10.30 19.03
CA HIS A 88 5.68 -10.15 20.07
C HIS A 88 6.99 -9.61 19.52
N SER A 89 7.75 -8.93 20.35
CA SER A 89 9.14 -8.58 20.07
C SER A 89 10.01 -9.83 20.09
N SER A 90 10.72 -10.10 19.01
CA SER A 90 11.72 -11.17 18.97
C SER A 90 12.94 -10.86 19.82
N ILE A 91 13.18 -9.59 20.15
CA ILE A 91 14.32 -9.15 20.96
C ILE A 91 14.05 -9.38 22.46
N SER A 92 12.87 -8.96 22.94
CA SER A 92 12.51 -9.00 24.37
C SER A 92 11.54 -10.11 24.74
N GLY A 93 10.86 -10.73 23.78
CA GLY A 93 9.78 -11.68 23.98
C GLY A 93 8.46 -11.06 24.44
N ARG A 94 8.39 -9.74 24.62
CA ARG A 94 7.19 -9.05 25.10
C ARG A 94 6.10 -9.02 24.03
N GLU A 95 4.86 -9.21 24.47
CA GLU A 95 3.69 -8.93 23.65
C GLU A 95 3.60 -7.44 23.34
N LEU A 96 3.50 -7.10 22.07
CA LEU A 96 3.43 -5.73 21.58
C LEU A 96 1.99 -5.34 21.22
N GLN A 97 1.28 -6.24 20.52
CA GLN A 97 -0.08 -5.99 20.10
C GLN A 97 -0.86 -7.28 19.88
N VAL A 98 -2.08 -7.34 20.35
CA VAL A 98 -3.04 -8.38 20.00
C VAL A 98 -3.74 -7.96 18.71
N ALA A 99 -3.58 -8.76 17.66
CA ALA A 99 -4.21 -8.51 16.37
C ALA A 99 -5.64 -9.07 16.32
N VAL A 100 -5.84 -10.27 16.87
CA VAL A 100 -7.13 -10.96 16.88
C VAL A 100 -7.35 -11.61 18.23
N ASP A 101 -8.55 -11.48 18.77
CA ASP A 101 -9.02 -12.24 19.91
C ASP A 101 -10.50 -12.55 19.69
N ARG A 102 -10.79 -13.80 19.31
CA ARG A 102 -12.11 -14.17 18.84
C ARG A 102 -12.53 -15.58 19.27
N LYS A 103 -13.83 -15.74 19.44
CA LYS A 103 -14.49 -17.03 19.60
C LYS A 103 -15.22 -17.42 18.33
N GLY A 104 -15.15 -18.71 17.97
CA GLY A 104 -15.87 -19.27 16.85
C GLY A 104 -15.21 -19.02 15.49
N THR A 105 -15.93 -19.44 14.44
CA THR A 105 -15.47 -19.31 13.06
C THR A 105 -15.70 -17.90 12.52
N GLY A 106 -14.84 -17.48 11.60
CA GLY A 106 -14.95 -16.20 10.91
C GLY A 106 -13.72 -15.91 10.07
N ALA A 107 -13.76 -14.76 9.41
CA ALA A 107 -12.64 -14.23 8.63
C ALA A 107 -12.72 -12.71 8.64
N ASP A 108 -11.59 -12.06 8.79
CA ASP A 108 -11.49 -10.60 8.76
C ASP A 108 -10.05 -10.15 8.51
N THR A 109 -9.86 -8.86 8.48
CA THR A 109 -8.56 -8.21 8.37
C THR A 109 -8.29 -7.39 9.63
N ALA A 110 -7.11 -7.57 10.21
CA ALA A 110 -6.62 -6.78 11.33
C ALA A 110 -5.34 -6.04 10.93
N TYR A 111 -5.07 -4.92 11.58
CA TYR A 111 -3.89 -4.11 11.33
C TYR A 111 -3.05 -3.99 12.59
N VAL A 112 -1.74 -4.13 12.42
CA VAL A 112 -0.73 -3.93 13.47
C VAL A 112 0.04 -2.67 13.16
N GLN A 113 0.12 -1.76 14.11
CA GLN A 113 0.86 -0.51 14.01
C GLN A 113 1.89 -0.45 15.13
N GLN A 114 3.13 -0.74 14.76
CA GLN A 114 4.29 -0.72 15.63
C GLN A 114 5.44 0.02 14.95
N ASP A 115 6.47 0.30 15.69
CA ASP A 115 7.73 0.77 15.11
C ASP A 115 8.41 -0.37 14.33
N PRO A 116 9.32 -0.07 13.38
CA PRO A 116 10.16 -1.07 12.72
C PRO A 116 10.81 -2.00 13.74
N HIS A 117 10.64 -3.29 13.57
CA HIS A 117 11.06 -4.26 14.58
C HIS A 117 11.22 -5.68 14.01
N VAL A 118 11.82 -6.56 14.79
CA VAL A 118 11.81 -8.00 14.54
C VAL A 118 10.74 -8.64 15.41
N PHE A 119 9.76 -9.25 14.78
CA PHE A 119 8.57 -9.81 15.39
C PHE A 119 8.56 -11.33 15.33
N PHE A 120 7.80 -11.95 16.22
CA PHE A 120 7.18 -13.25 15.98
C PHE A 120 5.70 -13.17 16.32
N ALA A 121 4.90 -14.03 15.70
CA ALA A 121 3.49 -14.15 16.01
C ALA A 121 3.26 -15.37 16.91
N LYS A 122 2.40 -15.19 17.90
CA LYS A 122 1.97 -16.26 18.79
C LYS A 122 0.46 -16.48 18.64
N VAL A 123 0.10 -17.71 18.30
CA VAL A 123 -1.27 -18.16 18.21
C VAL A 123 -1.62 -18.97 19.44
N GLU A 124 -2.68 -18.61 20.11
CA GLU A 124 -3.35 -19.38 21.16
C GLU A 124 -4.73 -19.76 20.68
N SER A 125 -4.94 -21.04 20.40
CA SER A 125 -6.16 -21.52 19.78
C SER A 125 -6.57 -22.90 20.29
N ALA A 126 -7.87 -23.12 20.29
CA ALA A 126 -8.46 -24.42 20.64
C ALA A 126 -9.72 -24.67 19.81
N ASN A 127 -9.97 -25.94 19.52
CA ASN A 127 -11.24 -26.45 18.94
C ASN A 127 -11.63 -25.87 17.58
N LEU A 128 -10.67 -25.40 16.79
CA LEU A 128 -10.88 -24.95 15.41
C LEU A 128 -9.57 -25.00 14.61
N GLU A 129 -9.67 -24.84 13.31
CA GLU A 129 -8.55 -24.64 12.41
C GLU A 129 -8.43 -23.16 12.05
N TRP A 130 -7.21 -22.67 11.98
CA TRP A 130 -6.92 -21.29 11.66
C TRP A 130 -5.90 -21.15 10.56
N SER A 131 -5.98 -20.04 9.87
CA SER A 131 -4.96 -19.58 8.92
C SER A 131 -4.86 -18.06 8.98
N PHE A 132 -3.68 -17.53 8.76
CA PHE A 132 -3.49 -16.10 8.60
C PHE A 132 -2.31 -15.78 7.69
N THR A 133 -2.37 -14.61 7.11
CA THR A 133 -1.36 -14.05 6.22
C THR A 133 -0.96 -12.69 6.76
N VAL A 134 0.33 -12.42 6.78
CA VAL A 134 0.89 -11.12 7.16
C VAL A 134 1.49 -10.45 5.94
N ASP A 135 1.05 -9.23 5.67
CA ASP A 135 1.63 -8.34 4.69
C ASP A 135 2.18 -7.09 5.37
N GLU A 136 3.28 -6.58 4.88
CA GLU A 136 3.93 -5.34 5.34
C GLU A 136 3.63 -4.19 4.40
N ALA A 137 3.31 -3.02 4.96
CA ALA A 137 3.18 -1.79 4.20
C ALA A 137 4.57 -1.25 3.83
N VAL A 138 4.80 -1.05 2.54
CA VAL A 138 6.03 -0.44 2.01
C VAL A 138 5.66 0.80 1.20
N THR A 139 6.31 1.90 1.48
CA THR A 139 6.10 3.14 0.71
C THR A 139 7.06 3.16 -0.49
N THR A 140 6.49 3.24 -1.67
CA THR A 140 7.24 3.43 -2.93
C THR A 140 7.19 4.89 -3.35
N ARG A 141 8.32 5.40 -3.82
CA ARG A 141 8.43 6.76 -4.37
C ARG A 141 8.54 6.71 -5.88
#